data_ebfaeaa164588ad5b4dcb819ba71e65b
#
_entry.id   ebfaeaa164588ad5b4dcb819ba71e65b
#
_cell.length_a   1.000
_cell.length_b   1.000
_cell.length_c   1.000
_cell.angle_alpha   90.00
_cell.angle_beta   90.00
_cell.angle_gamma   90.00
#
_symmetry.space_group_name_H-M   'P 1'
#
loop_
_entity.id
_entity.type
_entity.pdbx_description
1 polymer ?
#
loop_
_entity_poly.entity_id
_entity_poly.type
_entity_poly.pdbx_seq_one_letter_code
_entity_poly.pdbx_strand_id
1 'polypeptide(L)'
;MTVSGSTDFGFKTVTPEEKTRRVAAVFSSVAGNYDLMNDLMSVGMHRLWKRYAVHVSPVRAGSVVLDLAGGTGDLAVLYRRRVGAAGRVVVSDINNKMLRRGRDRLTDAGFVSGLDYVQANAEHLPFLDNTFDCISIAFGLRNVTDKAMALSSMHDKLKYGGAVVILEFSTLALPLLRKLYDKYSFEVIPAIGKWVAKDRDSYQYLVESIRKHPDQETLKRLMQNAGFSQVSYYNLSGGIVAVHKGYKI
;
A
#
# COMPACT_ATOMS: atom_id res chain seq x y z
N MET A 1 -8.18 -28.17 0.17
CA MET A 1 -8.18 -28.11 -1.30
C MET A 1 -8.53 -26.68 -1.69
N THR A 2 -7.55 -25.84 -2.00
CA THR A 2 -7.79 -24.54 -2.59
C THR A 2 -8.25 -24.77 -4.02
N VAL A 3 -9.49 -24.38 -4.34
CA VAL A 3 -9.98 -24.36 -5.71
C VAL A 3 -9.04 -23.46 -6.49
N SER A 4 -8.31 -24.01 -7.47
CA SER A 4 -7.45 -23.24 -8.38
C SER A 4 -8.28 -22.11 -8.97
N GLY A 5 -7.92 -20.85 -8.66
CA GLY A 5 -8.60 -19.67 -9.17
C GLY A 5 -9.51 -18.90 -8.20
N SER A 6 -9.42 -19.11 -6.87
CA SER A 6 -10.16 -18.31 -5.88
C SER A 6 -9.25 -17.44 -5.01
N THR A 7 -9.75 -16.27 -4.62
CA THR A 7 -9.06 -15.30 -3.76
C THR A 7 -10.04 -14.64 -2.78
N ASP A 8 -9.52 -13.92 -1.78
CA ASP A 8 -10.35 -13.25 -0.77
C ASP A 8 -10.70 -11.80 -1.17
N PHE A 9 -11.98 -11.44 -1.07
CA PHE A 9 -12.46 -10.07 -1.06
C PHE A 9 -13.14 -9.82 0.30
N GLY A 10 -12.38 -9.27 1.25
CA GLY A 10 -12.77 -9.29 2.66
C GLY A 10 -12.95 -10.73 3.14
N PHE A 11 -14.09 -11.06 3.73
CA PHE A 11 -14.42 -12.42 4.18
C PHE A 11 -15.09 -13.28 3.10
N LYS A 12 -15.30 -12.75 1.90
CA LYS A 12 -15.92 -13.47 0.78
C LYS A 12 -14.86 -14.07 -0.12
N THR A 13 -15.09 -15.31 -0.57
CA THR A 13 -14.27 -15.96 -1.61
C THR A 13 -14.82 -15.58 -2.98
N VAL A 14 -13.96 -15.08 -3.88
CA VAL A 14 -14.31 -14.61 -5.23
C VAL A 14 -13.26 -15.06 -6.23
N THR A 15 -13.52 -14.88 -7.54
CA THR A 15 -12.49 -15.07 -8.56
C THR A 15 -11.48 -13.89 -8.55
N PRO A 16 -10.26 -14.08 -9.09
CA PRO A 16 -9.27 -13.00 -9.24
C PRO A 16 -9.81 -11.77 -9.98
N GLU A 17 -10.53 -11.99 -11.08
CA GLU A 17 -11.12 -10.94 -11.91
C GLU A 17 -12.22 -10.18 -11.14
N GLU A 18 -13.05 -10.93 -10.40
CA GLU A 18 -14.08 -10.34 -9.56
C GLU A 18 -13.49 -9.51 -8.43
N LYS A 19 -12.42 -9.99 -7.78
CA LYS A 19 -11.69 -9.21 -6.77
C LYS A 19 -11.18 -7.90 -7.35
N THR A 20 -10.47 -7.94 -8.47
CA THR A 20 -9.92 -6.76 -9.12
C THR A 20 -11.01 -5.75 -9.44
N ARG A 21 -12.14 -6.18 -10.01
CA ARG A 21 -13.29 -5.33 -10.29
C ARG A 21 -13.91 -4.71 -9.04
N ARG A 22 -14.12 -5.51 -7.97
CA ARG A 22 -14.72 -5.05 -6.72
C ARG A 22 -13.79 -4.07 -5.99
N VAL A 23 -12.49 -4.35 -5.92
CA VAL A 23 -11.48 -3.44 -5.34
C VAL A 23 -11.48 -2.11 -6.09
N ALA A 24 -11.47 -2.14 -7.43
CA ALA A 24 -11.55 -0.92 -8.23
C ALA A 24 -12.83 -0.11 -7.97
N ALA A 25 -13.97 -0.78 -7.75
CA ALA A 25 -15.24 -0.12 -7.40
C ALA A 25 -15.16 0.55 -6.02
N VAL A 26 -14.64 -0.15 -5.00
CA VAL A 26 -14.43 0.41 -3.65
C VAL A 26 -13.57 1.67 -3.70
N PHE A 27 -12.38 1.61 -4.33
CA PHE A 27 -11.51 2.80 -4.40
C PHE A 27 -12.08 3.92 -5.27
N SER A 28 -12.88 3.58 -6.28
CA SER A 28 -13.56 4.60 -7.09
C SER A 28 -14.68 5.31 -6.33
N SER A 29 -15.40 4.62 -5.44
CA SER A 29 -16.48 5.22 -4.62
C SER A 29 -15.91 6.13 -3.54
N VAL A 30 -14.82 5.71 -2.89
CA VAL A 30 -14.20 6.49 -1.80
C VAL A 30 -13.18 7.53 -2.29
N ALA A 31 -12.86 7.60 -3.57
CA ALA A 31 -11.82 8.50 -4.09
C ALA A 31 -12.04 9.97 -3.68
N GLY A 32 -13.31 10.40 -3.57
CA GLY A 32 -13.68 11.75 -3.09
C GLY A 32 -13.31 12.03 -1.65
N ASN A 33 -13.38 11.02 -0.80
CA ASN A 33 -13.20 11.10 0.65
C ASN A 33 -12.02 10.25 1.15
N TYR A 34 -11.09 9.90 0.25
CA TYR A 34 -10.01 8.95 0.53
C TYR A 34 -9.13 9.39 1.71
N ASP A 35 -8.75 10.67 1.76
CA ASP A 35 -7.93 11.21 2.84
C ASP A 35 -8.68 11.20 4.17
N LEU A 36 -9.98 11.57 4.15
CA LEU A 36 -10.84 11.49 5.32
C LEU A 36 -10.99 10.05 5.81
N MET A 37 -11.15 9.09 4.90
CA MET A 37 -11.20 7.67 5.24
C MET A 37 -9.91 7.21 5.94
N ASN A 38 -8.74 7.57 5.40
CA ASN A 38 -7.45 7.25 6.02
C ASN A 38 -7.31 7.92 7.40
N ASP A 39 -7.73 9.17 7.55
CA ASP A 39 -7.74 9.88 8.83
C ASP A 39 -8.62 9.17 9.86
N LEU A 40 -9.83 8.78 9.49
CA LEU A 40 -10.75 8.07 10.38
C LEU A 40 -10.21 6.69 10.78
N MET A 41 -9.68 5.91 9.82
CA MET A 41 -9.14 4.57 10.09
C MET A 41 -7.90 4.58 10.97
N SER A 42 -7.11 5.65 10.93
CA SER A 42 -5.82 5.76 11.59
C SER A 42 -5.76 6.82 12.68
N VAL A 43 -6.87 7.52 12.92
CA VAL A 43 -6.90 8.72 13.79
C VAL A 43 -5.80 9.72 13.39
N GLY A 44 -5.58 9.89 12.06
CA GLY A 44 -4.55 10.75 11.49
C GLY A 44 -3.11 10.20 11.55
N MET A 45 -2.89 9.06 12.21
CA MET A 45 -1.55 8.47 12.40
C MET A 45 -0.90 8.02 11.08
N HIS A 46 -1.67 7.76 10.02
CA HIS A 46 -1.12 7.30 8.74
C HIS A 46 -0.03 8.24 8.18
N ARG A 47 -0.11 9.54 8.47
CA ARG A 47 0.90 10.52 8.03
C ARG A 47 2.24 10.30 8.70
N LEU A 48 2.25 9.96 9.99
CA LEU A 48 3.47 9.63 10.73
C LEU A 48 4.05 8.29 10.26
N TRP A 49 3.20 7.29 10.05
CA TRP A 49 3.63 5.98 9.54
C TRP A 49 4.25 6.09 8.14
N LYS A 50 3.65 6.89 7.24
CA LYS A 50 4.21 7.16 5.91
C LYS A 50 5.58 7.87 5.98
N ARG A 51 5.73 8.85 6.87
CA ARG A 51 7.02 9.52 7.10
C ARG A 51 8.08 8.52 7.61
N TYR A 52 7.69 7.65 8.53
CA TYR A 52 8.58 6.61 9.04
C TYR A 52 8.99 5.62 7.95
N ALA A 53 8.08 5.16 7.11
CA ALA A 53 8.38 4.27 5.99
C ALA A 53 9.40 4.91 5.02
N VAL A 54 9.24 6.19 4.70
CA VAL A 54 10.22 6.93 3.90
C VAL A 54 11.54 7.09 4.66
N HIS A 55 11.53 7.32 5.98
CA HIS A 55 12.74 7.46 6.79
C HIS A 55 13.62 6.21 6.76
N VAL A 56 13.02 5.03 6.90
CA VAL A 56 13.76 3.74 6.91
C VAL A 56 14.14 3.25 5.52
N SER A 57 13.61 3.87 4.45
CA SER A 57 14.01 3.55 3.08
C SER A 57 15.44 3.97 2.79
N PRO A 58 16.19 3.26 1.93
CA PRO A 58 17.56 3.63 1.56
C PRO A 58 17.61 4.76 0.51
N VAL A 59 16.47 5.42 0.26
CA VAL A 59 16.35 6.49 -0.75
C VAL A 59 17.21 7.69 -0.37
N ARG A 60 17.93 8.23 -1.35
CA ARG A 60 18.80 9.41 -1.25
C ARG A 60 18.59 10.34 -2.44
N ALA A 61 19.25 11.49 -2.45
CA ALA A 61 19.24 12.40 -3.58
C ALA A 61 19.66 11.66 -4.86
N GLY A 62 18.94 11.88 -5.96
CA GLY A 62 19.16 11.24 -7.24
C GLY A 62 18.53 9.85 -7.41
N SER A 63 17.94 9.25 -6.37
CA SER A 63 17.29 7.94 -6.48
C SER A 63 16.07 7.96 -7.42
N VAL A 64 15.83 6.83 -8.08
CA VAL A 64 14.61 6.54 -8.87
C VAL A 64 13.70 5.65 -8.01
N VAL A 65 12.52 6.13 -7.67
CA VAL A 65 11.58 5.47 -6.76
C VAL A 65 10.28 5.13 -7.46
N LEU A 66 9.74 3.94 -7.23
CA LEU A 66 8.37 3.58 -7.58
C LEU A 66 7.49 3.64 -6.32
N ASP A 67 6.49 4.51 -6.33
CA ASP A 67 5.38 4.54 -5.36
C ASP A 67 4.22 3.73 -5.94
N LEU A 68 4.13 2.45 -5.54
CA LEU A 68 3.18 1.48 -6.05
C LEU A 68 1.89 1.52 -5.23
N ALA A 69 0.74 1.45 -5.91
CA ALA A 69 -0.57 1.75 -5.34
C ALA A 69 -0.59 3.14 -4.67
N GLY A 70 0.06 4.10 -5.33
CA GLY A 70 0.32 5.45 -4.80
C GLY A 70 -0.93 6.30 -4.63
N GLY A 71 -2.03 5.93 -5.29
CA GLY A 71 -3.34 6.56 -5.13
C GLY A 71 -3.29 8.08 -5.35
N THR A 72 -3.59 8.84 -4.28
CA THR A 72 -3.55 10.31 -4.28
C THR A 72 -2.15 10.91 -4.14
N GLY A 73 -1.09 10.08 -4.01
CA GLY A 73 0.31 10.51 -4.06
C GLY A 73 0.90 11.02 -2.75
N ASP A 74 0.36 10.67 -1.60
CA ASP A 74 0.90 11.13 -0.30
C ASP A 74 2.34 10.70 -0.07
N LEU A 75 2.65 9.45 -0.40
CA LEU A 75 3.99 8.90 -0.24
C LEU A 75 4.93 9.48 -1.30
N ALA A 76 4.42 9.66 -2.53
CA ALA A 76 5.16 10.27 -3.63
C ALA A 76 5.72 11.65 -3.29
N VAL A 77 4.94 12.51 -2.60
CA VAL A 77 5.41 13.82 -2.13
C VAL A 77 6.61 13.69 -1.18
N LEU A 78 6.55 12.74 -0.26
CA LEU A 78 7.63 12.53 0.70
C LEU A 78 8.90 12.05 -0.01
N TYR A 79 8.76 11.12 -0.95
CA TYR A 79 9.87 10.65 -1.76
C TYR A 79 10.40 11.74 -2.70
N ARG A 80 9.53 12.53 -3.35
CA ARG A 80 9.94 13.61 -4.25
C ARG A 80 10.83 14.64 -3.56
N ARG A 81 10.49 15.00 -2.31
CA ARG A 81 11.32 15.89 -1.49
C ARG A 81 12.67 15.25 -1.15
N ARG A 82 12.71 13.93 -0.93
CA ARG A 82 13.92 13.23 -0.52
C ARG A 82 14.88 12.97 -1.68
N VAL A 83 14.35 12.63 -2.88
CA VAL A 83 15.19 12.38 -4.07
C VAL A 83 15.76 13.66 -4.69
N GLY A 84 15.17 14.83 -4.37
CA GLY A 84 15.64 16.14 -4.86
C GLY A 84 15.52 16.30 -6.38
N ALA A 85 16.11 17.35 -6.94
CA ALA A 85 15.96 17.71 -8.36
C ALA A 85 16.48 16.63 -9.32
N ALA A 86 17.55 15.95 -8.96
CA ALA A 86 18.18 14.91 -9.78
C ALA A 86 17.49 13.53 -9.71
N GLY A 87 16.56 13.34 -8.76
CA GLY A 87 15.84 12.08 -8.61
C GLY A 87 14.48 12.09 -9.29
N ARG A 88 13.87 10.93 -9.35
CA ARG A 88 12.57 10.70 -10.02
C ARG A 88 11.68 9.81 -9.16
N VAL A 89 10.38 10.11 -9.13
CA VAL A 89 9.37 9.25 -8.51
C VAL A 89 8.32 8.89 -9.54
N VAL A 90 8.11 7.60 -9.72
CA VAL A 90 7.01 7.07 -10.55
C VAL A 90 5.87 6.71 -9.61
N VAL A 91 4.73 7.35 -9.76
CA VAL A 91 3.49 7.02 -9.05
C VAL A 91 2.70 6.04 -9.89
N SER A 92 2.44 4.86 -9.35
CA SER A 92 1.70 3.84 -10.08
C SER A 92 0.49 3.38 -9.27
N ASP A 93 -0.64 3.19 -9.96
CA ASP A 93 -1.86 2.65 -9.38
C ASP A 93 -2.64 1.88 -10.45
N ILE A 94 -3.35 0.83 -10.05
CA ILE A 94 -4.25 0.10 -10.95
C ILE A 94 -5.51 0.91 -11.27
N ASN A 95 -5.93 1.80 -10.34
CA ASN A 95 -7.11 2.64 -10.46
C ASN A 95 -6.76 4.00 -11.08
N ASN A 96 -7.08 4.17 -12.36
CA ASN A 96 -6.81 5.40 -13.10
C ASN A 96 -7.49 6.65 -12.49
N LYS A 97 -8.67 6.51 -11.85
CA LYS A 97 -9.33 7.66 -11.19
C LYS A 97 -8.51 8.18 -10.02
N MET A 98 -7.97 7.26 -9.20
CA MET A 98 -7.08 7.61 -8.10
C MET A 98 -5.80 8.27 -8.61
N LEU A 99 -5.19 7.70 -9.65
CA LEU A 99 -3.97 8.22 -10.25
C LEU A 99 -4.15 9.64 -10.83
N ARG A 100 -5.24 9.87 -11.58
CA ARG A 100 -5.58 11.20 -12.11
C ARG A 100 -5.78 12.22 -10.98
N ARG A 101 -6.57 11.87 -9.96
CA ARG A 101 -6.78 12.72 -8.80
C ARG A 101 -5.46 13.05 -8.07
N GLY A 102 -4.59 12.05 -7.93
CA GLY A 102 -3.25 12.24 -7.36
C GLY A 102 -2.42 13.23 -8.19
N ARG A 103 -2.40 13.05 -9.50
CA ARG A 103 -1.70 13.95 -10.42
C ARG A 103 -2.22 15.39 -10.29
N ASP A 104 -3.52 15.58 -10.38
CA ASP A 104 -4.11 16.92 -10.35
C ASP A 104 -3.81 17.61 -9.00
N ARG A 105 -4.02 16.90 -7.87
CA ARG A 105 -3.68 17.39 -6.53
C ARG A 105 -2.20 17.78 -6.38
N LEU A 106 -1.29 16.95 -6.91
CA LEU A 106 0.16 17.21 -6.79
C LEU A 106 0.61 18.35 -7.71
N THR A 107 0.01 18.48 -8.88
CA THR A 107 0.23 19.61 -9.78
C THR A 107 -0.22 20.93 -9.12
N ASP A 108 -1.42 20.95 -8.53
CA ASP A 108 -1.95 22.10 -7.79
C ASP A 108 -1.09 22.47 -6.57
N ALA A 109 -0.45 21.49 -5.95
CA ALA A 109 0.50 21.68 -4.85
C ALA A 109 1.92 22.09 -5.32
N GLY A 110 2.12 22.34 -6.63
CA GLY A 110 3.38 22.81 -7.19
C GLY A 110 4.38 21.71 -7.58
N PHE A 111 4.02 20.44 -7.50
CA PHE A 111 4.88 19.34 -7.94
C PHE A 111 4.72 19.09 -9.45
N VAL A 112 5.26 19.98 -10.27
CA VAL A 112 5.12 19.95 -11.75
C VAL A 112 6.24 19.19 -12.47
N SER A 113 7.25 18.69 -11.75
CA SER A 113 8.37 17.96 -12.34
C SER A 113 8.91 16.88 -11.40
N GLY A 114 9.54 15.85 -11.99
CA GLY A 114 10.15 14.73 -11.26
C GLY A 114 9.14 13.73 -10.67
N LEU A 115 7.87 13.83 -11.10
CA LEU A 115 6.81 12.86 -10.85
C LEU A 115 6.27 12.35 -12.20
N ASP A 116 6.20 11.04 -12.35
CA ASP A 116 5.57 10.38 -13.48
C ASP A 116 4.38 9.55 -12.99
N TYR A 117 3.39 9.35 -13.85
CA TYR A 117 2.16 8.65 -13.48
C TYR A 117 1.91 7.50 -14.45
N VAL A 118 1.88 6.27 -13.95
CA VAL A 118 1.73 5.06 -14.77
C VAL A 118 0.63 4.19 -14.20
N GLN A 119 -0.40 3.91 -15.01
CA GLN A 119 -1.40 2.91 -14.63
C GLN A 119 -0.81 1.51 -14.79
N ALA A 120 -0.70 0.75 -13.70
CA ALA A 120 -0.15 -0.60 -13.73
C ALA A 120 -0.76 -1.50 -12.66
N ASN A 121 -0.77 -2.81 -12.96
CA ASN A 121 -1.03 -3.87 -11.98
C ASN A 121 0.28 -4.25 -11.29
N ALA A 122 0.28 -4.31 -9.94
CA ALA A 122 1.43 -4.69 -9.15
C ALA A 122 1.96 -6.10 -9.47
N GLU A 123 1.09 -6.99 -9.92
CA GLU A 123 1.43 -8.36 -10.28
C GLU A 123 2.23 -8.45 -11.59
N HIS A 124 2.11 -7.44 -12.47
CA HIS A 124 2.75 -7.36 -13.78
C HIS A 124 3.21 -5.93 -14.06
N LEU A 125 4.30 -5.50 -13.43
CA LEU A 125 4.81 -4.14 -13.56
C LEU A 125 5.43 -3.91 -14.95
N PRO A 126 4.95 -2.92 -15.74
CA PRO A 126 5.37 -2.68 -17.11
C PRO A 126 6.66 -1.84 -17.19
N PHE A 127 7.63 -2.18 -16.38
CA PHE A 127 8.93 -1.50 -16.35
C PHE A 127 10.04 -2.47 -16.73
N LEU A 128 11.17 -1.94 -17.14
CA LEU A 128 12.38 -2.73 -17.36
C LEU A 128 12.89 -3.26 -16.01
N ASP A 129 13.56 -4.40 -16.05
CA ASP A 129 14.24 -4.93 -14.88
C ASP A 129 15.36 -4.01 -14.41
N ASN A 130 15.68 -4.06 -13.14
CA ASN A 130 16.76 -3.26 -12.53
C ASN A 130 16.61 -1.74 -12.76
N THR A 131 15.40 -1.22 -12.70
CA THR A 131 15.09 0.21 -12.95
C THR A 131 15.11 1.05 -11.67
N PHE A 132 14.56 0.53 -10.56
CA PHE A 132 14.28 1.31 -9.37
C PHE A 132 15.31 1.09 -8.27
N ASP A 133 15.73 2.17 -7.60
CA ASP A 133 16.54 2.10 -6.39
C ASP A 133 15.69 1.73 -5.16
N CYS A 134 14.40 2.09 -5.19
CA CYS A 134 13.43 1.72 -4.17
C CYS A 134 12.05 1.53 -4.78
N ILE A 135 11.33 0.49 -4.35
CA ILE A 135 9.90 0.33 -4.61
C ILE A 135 9.20 0.41 -3.26
N SER A 136 8.18 1.25 -3.17
CA SER A 136 7.40 1.41 -1.95
C SER A 136 5.93 1.15 -2.22
N ILE A 137 5.25 0.48 -1.29
CA ILE A 137 3.79 0.31 -1.31
C ILE A 137 3.24 0.57 0.08
N ALA A 138 2.27 1.49 0.20
CA ALA A 138 1.64 1.83 1.45
C ALA A 138 0.14 1.61 1.40
N PHE A 139 -0.37 0.72 2.29
CA PHE A 139 -1.79 0.38 2.44
C PHE A 139 -2.45 -0.14 1.15
N GLY A 140 -1.62 -0.71 0.25
CA GLY A 140 -2.04 -1.23 -1.04
C GLY A 140 -1.94 -2.75 -1.17
N LEU A 141 -0.94 -3.38 -0.52
CA LEU A 141 -0.62 -4.80 -0.72
C LEU A 141 -1.75 -5.75 -0.30
N ARG A 142 -2.54 -5.41 0.72
CA ARG A 142 -3.70 -6.21 1.14
C ARG A 142 -4.74 -6.37 0.04
N ASN A 143 -4.83 -5.43 -0.88
CA ASN A 143 -5.80 -5.42 -1.98
C ASN A 143 -5.32 -6.20 -3.22
N VAL A 144 -4.02 -6.49 -3.30
CA VAL A 144 -3.43 -7.26 -4.40
C VAL A 144 -3.96 -8.69 -4.37
N THR A 145 -4.29 -9.22 -5.54
CA THR A 145 -4.90 -10.55 -5.68
C THR A 145 -3.87 -11.64 -5.42
N ASP A 146 -2.74 -11.61 -6.12
CA ASP A 146 -1.60 -12.50 -5.90
C ASP A 146 -0.41 -11.71 -5.33
N LYS A 147 -0.23 -11.79 -4.01
CA LYS A 147 0.85 -11.10 -3.31
C LYS A 147 2.22 -11.66 -3.65
N ALA A 148 2.33 -12.96 -3.90
CA ALA A 148 3.60 -13.59 -4.25
C ALA A 148 4.06 -13.11 -5.63
N MET A 149 3.17 -13.07 -6.61
CA MET A 149 3.43 -12.56 -7.95
C MET A 149 3.82 -11.07 -7.90
N ALA A 150 3.10 -10.26 -7.14
CA ALA A 150 3.45 -8.83 -6.98
C ALA A 150 4.82 -8.62 -6.34
N LEU A 151 5.16 -9.39 -5.30
CA LEU A 151 6.48 -9.33 -4.67
C LEU A 151 7.59 -9.74 -5.63
N SER A 152 7.38 -10.80 -6.42
CA SER A 152 8.33 -11.21 -7.47
C SER A 152 8.48 -10.13 -8.53
N SER A 153 7.37 -9.55 -9.00
CA SER A 153 7.39 -8.44 -9.97
C SER A 153 8.16 -7.23 -9.42
N MET A 154 7.96 -6.86 -8.15
CA MET A 154 8.74 -5.79 -7.51
C MET A 154 10.24 -6.14 -7.43
N HIS A 155 10.58 -7.39 -7.09
CA HIS A 155 11.96 -7.83 -7.01
C HIS A 155 12.68 -7.68 -8.35
N ASP A 156 12.05 -8.11 -9.46
CA ASP A 156 12.63 -8.01 -10.80
C ASP A 156 12.95 -6.56 -11.18
N LYS A 157 12.05 -5.61 -10.83
CA LYS A 157 12.17 -4.19 -11.20
C LYS A 157 13.14 -3.41 -10.32
N LEU A 158 13.55 -3.95 -9.17
CA LEU A 158 14.60 -3.35 -8.34
C LEU A 158 15.97 -3.57 -8.93
N LYS A 159 16.84 -2.57 -8.80
CA LYS A 159 18.28 -2.72 -9.02
C LYS A 159 18.88 -3.61 -7.94
N TYR A 160 20.03 -4.22 -8.23
CA TYR A 160 20.85 -4.83 -7.18
C TYR A 160 21.28 -3.77 -6.16
N GLY A 161 21.16 -4.08 -4.87
CA GLY A 161 21.29 -3.13 -3.76
C GLY A 161 20.07 -2.26 -3.51
N GLY A 162 19.06 -2.33 -4.38
CA GLY A 162 17.76 -1.65 -4.19
C GLY A 162 16.89 -2.33 -3.13
N ALA A 163 15.91 -1.60 -2.62
CA ALA A 163 15.04 -2.11 -1.56
C ALA A 163 13.55 -1.96 -1.86
N VAL A 164 12.76 -2.91 -1.37
CA VAL A 164 11.32 -2.76 -1.22
C VAL A 164 10.98 -2.27 0.19
N VAL A 165 10.01 -1.36 0.30
CA VAL A 165 9.45 -0.87 1.57
C VAL A 165 7.94 -1.04 1.53
N ILE A 166 7.40 -1.84 2.43
CA ILE A 166 5.97 -2.16 2.51
C ILE A 166 5.43 -1.64 3.83
N LEU A 167 4.55 -0.64 3.77
CA LEU A 167 3.81 -0.13 4.92
C LEU A 167 2.38 -0.68 4.86
N GLU A 168 1.99 -1.52 5.81
CA GLU A 168 0.65 -2.12 5.78
C GLU A 168 0.11 -2.36 7.20
N PHE A 169 -1.21 -2.42 7.31
CA PHE A 169 -1.86 -2.89 8.52
C PHE A 169 -1.43 -4.33 8.83
N SER A 170 -1.36 -4.65 10.10
CA SER A 170 -0.90 -5.95 10.55
C SER A 170 -1.60 -6.41 11.82
N THR A 171 -1.11 -7.47 12.44
CA THR A 171 -1.72 -8.04 13.64
C THR A 171 -1.15 -7.36 14.88
N LEU A 172 -2.04 -6.87 15.76
CA LEU A 172 -1.65 -6.28 17.04
C LEU A 172 -0.79 -7.25 17.85
N ALA A 173 0.38 -6.77 18.25
CA ALA A 173 1.31 -7.53 19.09
C ALA A 173 0.83 -7.62 20.55
N LEU A 174 -0.07 -6.72 20.99
CA LEU A 174 -0.57 -6.64 22.35
C LEU A 174 -1.99 -7.22 22.46
N PRO A 175 -2.19 -8.42 23.03
CA PRO A 175 -3.49 -9.10 23.09
C PRO A 175 -4.59 -8.31 23.83
N LEU A 176 -4.19 -7.54 24.86
CA LEU A 176 -5.13 -6.76 25.67
C LEU A 176 -5.81 -5.65 24.87
N LEU A 177 -5.09 -5.02 23.94
CA LEU A 177 -5.63 -3.95 23.10
C LEU A 177 -6.43 -4.49 21.90
N ARG A 178 -6.32 -5.79 21.60
CA ARG A 178 -6.97 -6.41 20.44
C ARG A 178 -8.48 -6.29 20.50
N LYS A 179 -9.10 -6.59 21.65
CA LYS A 179 -10.57 -6.50 21.82
C LYS A 179 -11.08 -5.08 21.61
N LEU A 180 -10.36 -4.08 22.12
CA LEU A 180 -10.73 -2.68 21.98
C LEU A 180 -10.59 -2.21 20.53
N TYR A 181 -9.49 -2.60 19.88
CA TYR A 181 -9.25 -2.30 18.47
C TYR A 181 -10.25 -3.01 17.55
N ASP A 182 -10.63 -4.24 17.86
CA ASP A 182 -11.65 -4.98 17.11
C ASP A 182 -13.01 -4.27 17.18
N LYS A 183 -13.44 -3.87 18.39
CA LYS A 183 -14.68 -3.10 18.56
C LYS A 183 -14.66 -1.79 17.78
N TYR A 184 -13.56 -1.03 17.86
CA TYR A 184 -13.39 0.19 17.07
C TYR A 184 -13.47 -0.09 15.56
N SER A 185 -12.77 -1.11 15.08
CA SER A 185 -12.67 -1.44 13.65
C SER A 185 -13.99 -1.91 13.07
N PHE A 186 -14.74 -2.77 13.77
CA PHE A 186 -15.96 -3.39 13.23
C PHE A 186 -17.25 -2.61 13.52
N GLU A 187 -17.30 -1.83 14.59
CA GLU A 187 -18.49 -1.08 14.97
C GLU A 187 -18.38 0.41 14.62
N VAL A 188 -17.24 1.04 14.97
CA VAL A 188 -17.09 2.50 14.84
C VAL A 188 -16.77 2.91 13.41
N ILE A 189 -15.77 2.29 12.77
CA ILE A 189 -15.34 2.67 11.42
C ILE A 189 -16.46 2.53 10.38
N PRO A 190 -17.22 1.41 10.29
CA PRO A 190 -18.33 1.29 9.34
C PRO A 190 -19.50 2.23 9.66
N ALA A 191 -19.76 2.52 10.96
CA ALA A 191 -20.78 3.47 11.35
C ALA A 191 -20.44 4.89 10.90
N ILE A 192 -19.20 5.32 11.08
CA ILE A 192 -18.71 6.62 10.58
C ILE A 192 -18.75 6.64 9.04
N GLY A 193 -18.33 5.56 8.37
CA GLY A 193 -18.40 5.44 6.92
C GLY A 193 -19.81 5.63 6.37
N LYS A 194 -20.81 5.06 7.02
CA LYS A 194 -22.22 5.26 6.69
C LYS A 194 -22.65 6.73 6.85
N TRP A 195 -22.21 7.38 7.91
CA TRP A 195 -22.61 8.74 8.24
C TRP A 195 -21.94 9.81 7.37
N VAL A 196 -20.63 9.64 7.14
CA VAL A 196 -19.79 10.65 6.48
C VAL A 196 -19.73 10.45 4.97
N ALA A 197 -19.60 9.20 4.51
CA ALA A 197 -19.39 8.89 3.09
C ALA A 197 -20.61 8.24 2.42
N LYS A 198 -21.66 7.89 3.18
CA LYS A 198 -22.82 7.12 2.70
C LYS A 198 -22.45 5.77 2.03
N ASP A 199 -21.29 5.21 2.39
CA ASP A 199 -20.69 4.01 1.78
C ASP A 199 -20.20 3.04 2.85
N ARG A 200 -21.14 2.38 3.54
CA ARG A 200 -20.84 1.40 4.59
C ARG A 200 -20.03 0.21 4.07
N ASP A 201 -20.38 -0.26 2.87
CA ASP A 201 -19.83 -1.51 2.33
C ASP A 201 -18.33 -1.38 2.00
N SER A 202 -17.91 -0.25 1.45
CA SER A 202 -16.49 0.04 1.21
C SER A 202 -15.67 0.10 2.50
N TYR A 203 -16.22 0.72 3.56
CA TYR A 203 -15.54 0.77 4.87
C TYR A 203 -15.50 -0.61 5.54
N GLN A 204 -16.56 -1.41 5.41
CA GLN A 204 -16.57 -2.79 5.90
C GLN A 204 -15.50 -3.63 5.18
N TYR A 205 -15.44 -3.55 3.85
CA TYR A 205 -14.38 -4.22 3.07
C TYR A 205 -12.98 -3.86 3.55
N LEU A 206 -12.72 -2.58 3.84
CA LEU A 206 -11.41 -2.13 4.32
C LEU A 206 -11.03 -2.80 5.64
N VAL A 207 -11.96 -2.90 6.60
CA VAL A 207 -11.71 -3.59 7.87
C VAL A 207 -11.49 -5.08 7.66
N GLU A 208 -12.30 -5.73 6.83
CA GLU A 208 -12.18 -7.16 6.53
C GLU A 208 -10.86 -7.46 5.80
N SER A 209 -10.45 -6.63 4.84
CA SER A 209 -9.19 -6.80 4.10
C SER A 209 -7.97 -6.69 5.01
N ILE A 210 -8.01 -5.85 6.04
CA ILE A 210 -6.98 -5.76 7.08
C ILE A 210 -6.86 -7.09 7.84
N ARG A 211 -7.99 -7.72 8.22
CA ARG A 211 -8.01 -8.99 8.95
C ARG A 211 -7.52 -10.18 8.13
N LYS A 212 -7.67 -10.10 6.80
CA LYS A 212 -7.21 -11.14 5.86
C LYS A 212 -5.75 -10.93 5.42
N HIS A 213 -5.17 -9.77 5.74
CA HIS A 213 -3.77 -9.53 5.42
C HIS A 213 -2.84 -10.41 6.28
N PRO A 214 -1.74 -10.94 5.71
CA PRO A 214 -0.75 -11.69 6.46
C PRO A 214 -0.20 -10.92 7.67
N ASP A 215 0.10 -11.63 8.75
CA ASP A 215 0.85 -11.07 9.86
C ASP A 215 2.30 -10.73 9.46
N GLN A 216 3.03 -10.08 10.37
CA GLN A 216 4.38 -9.60 10.13
C GLN A 216 5.35 -10.70 9.70
N GLU A 217 5.36 -11.83 10.40
CA GLU A 217 6.27 -12.95 10.10
C GLU A 217 5.89 -13.66 8.79
N THR A 218 4.61 -13.79 8.52
CA THR A 218 4.11 -14.38 7.28
C THR A 218 4.47 -13.51 6.08
N LEU A 219 4.29 -12.17 6.18
CA LEU A 219 4.68 -11.26 5.09
C LEU A 219 6.21 -11.28 4.89
N LYS A 220 7.00 -11.30 5.98
CA LYS A 220 8.45 -11.45 5.89
C LYS A 220 8.86 -12.71 5.13
N ARG A 221 8.22 -13.87 5.41
CA ARG A 221 8.49 -15.11 4.67
C ARG A 221 8.09 -15.01 3.20
N LEU A 222 6.95 -14.37 2.88
CA LEU A 222 6.54 -14.15 1.50
C LEU A 222 7.57 -13.31 0.73
N MET A 223 8.12 -12.26 1.36
CA MET A 223 9.18 -11.45 0.77
C MET A 223 10.46 -12.27 0.54
N GLN A 224 10.86 -13.08 1.52
CA GLN A 224 12.02 -13.98 1.38
C GLN A 224 11.84 -14.98 0.24
N ASN A 225 10.66 -15.58 0.12
CA ASN A 225 10.32 -16.51 -0.96
C ASN A 225 10.31 -15.84 -2.34
N ALA A 226 10.05 -14.53 -2.40
CA ALA A 226 10.13 -13.73 -3.63
C ALA A 226 11.55 -13.27 -3.97
N GLY A 227 12.58 -13.70 -3.21
CA GLY A 227 14.00 -13.41 -3.48
C GLY A 227 14.59 -12.25 -2.68
N PHE A 228 13.80 -11.57 -1.83
CA PHE A 228 14.35 -10.49 -1.02
C PHE A 228 15.26 -11.02 0.11
N SER A 229 16.40 -10.38 0.27
CA SER A 229 17.37 -10.63 1.33
C SER A 229 17.29 -9.59 2.45
N GLN A 230 17.85 -9.89 3.62
CA GLN A 230 17.89 -9.01 4.80
C GLN A 230 16.51 -8.43 5.16
N VAL A 231 15.47 -9.26 5.04
CA VAL A 231 14.10 -8.84 5.32
C VAL A 231 13.90 -8.61 6.82
N SER A 232 13.51 -7.38 7.16
CA SER A 232 13.20 -6.94 8.51
C SER A 232 11.87 -6.22 8.55
N TYR A 233 11.27 -6.10 9.74
CA TYR A 233 10.08 -5.28 9.92
C TYR A 233 10.13 -4.48 11.24
N TYR A 234 9.39 -3.38 11.26
CA TYR A 234 9.23 -2.47 12.39
C TYR A 234 7.76 -2.33 12.73
N ASN A 235 7.37 -2.73 13.92
CA ASN A 235 6.02 -2.55 14.43
C ASN A 235 5.79 -1.09 14.82
N LEU A 236 4.69 -0.52 14.34
CA LEU A 236 4.24 0.83 14.67
C LEU A 236 2.90 0.75 15.41
N SER A 237 2.67 1.68 16.34
CA SER A 237 1.43 1.75 17.13
C SER A 237 1.03 0.38 17.75
N GLY A 238 1.99 -0.29 18.41
CA GLY A 238 1.73 -1.59 19.06
C GLY A 238 1.51 -2.76 18.10
N GLY A 239 1.88 -2.61 16.82
CA GLY A 239 1.73 -3.64 15.79
C GLY A 239 0.47 -3.51 14.92
N ILE A 240 -0.36 -2.47 15.15
CA ILE A 240 -1.51 -2.15 14.26
C ILE A 240 -1.03 -2.00 12.81
N VAL A 241 0.15 -1.44 12.64
CA VAL A 241 0.82 -1.25 11.36
C VAL A 241 2.25 -1.75 11.46
N ALA A 242 2.78 -2.30 10.39
CA ALA A 242 4.18 -2.67 10.27
C ALA A 242 4.80 -2.10 8.99
N VAL A 243 6.07 -1.74 9.08
CA VAL A 243 6.90 -1.41 7.92
C VAL A 243 7.87 -2.56 7.69
N HIS A 244 7.72 -3.26 6.57
CA HIS A 244 8.67 -4.28 6.14
C HIS A 244 9.67 -3.67 5.16
N LYS A 245 10.91 -4.11 5.23
CA LYS A 245 11.98 -3.74 4.30
C LYS A 245 12.80 -4.96 3.94
N GLY A 246 13.08 -5.12 2.64
CA GLY A 246 13.95 -6.17 2.10
C GLY A 246 14.77 -5.64 0.93
N TYR A 247 15.89 -6.27 0.64
CA TYR A 247 16.81 -5.85 -0.42
C TYR A 247 16.90 -6.90 -1.53
N LYS A 248 17.15 -6.45 -2.75
CA LYS A 248 17.63 -7.28 -3.86
C LYS A 248 19.15 -7.31 -3.81
N ILE A 249 19.75 -8.51 -3.58
CA ILE A 249 21.20 -8.72 -3.48
C ILE A 249 21.64 -9.72 -4.55
#